data_4096ee1074d36870a8d1c9ebe7c3660f
#
_entry.id   4096ee1074d36870a8d1c9ebe7c3660f
#
_cell.length_a   1.000
_cell.length_b   1.000
_cell.length_c   1.000
_cell.angle_alpha   90.00
_cell.angle_beta   90.00
_cell.angle_gamma   90.00
#
_symmetry.space_group_name_H-M   'P 1'
#
loop_
_entity.id
_entity.type
_entity.pdbx_description
1 polymer ?
#
loop_
_entity_poly.entity_id
_entity_poly.type
_entity_poly.pdbx_seq_one_letter_code
_entity_poly.pdbx_strand_id
1 'polypeptide(L)'
;MGTHTMKGIGQIALQGGLKMFLSQGVKLVVQIASIVALARLVTPEDFGLVAFLTSIFAFVGLFSEFGLTMAIVQKEQIQEKDLNTLFRISAGIGMLLLLCIGVAGLLTSWISGDARYQWIFGIFAAMFCCKSLSTVPQGLIRRRLQFGFLSLQEAGAFLFGALAAVAIATQGRGILALMAFQFIPGLLMCGSSWLFAGWRPQRSVGSIQEASSYFSFGGAFTLVEIANTVCKHIDNLLIGKVWGMELLGQYTRAYALMLAPLNQVMGPIGTVLIPSFSRIHQNETEFRKLTTALFISFIGLTAPAAAFLIVYSNPVIHLLLGPGWEVAQKIFWWFAIAVFCKPLGCHIYWIFVSCGQMKQMMRWTVVNTVLAVFAILVGLRYGPIRVATFFSISEIALQIPIAIYLLGKTRLIPVVKWYKVYVLGLGLMAASYYILQLIQEKMNIYSLSTNAQMLISLCLAAVLSISVILANPESRNLVKDCKDRIF
;
A
#
# COMPACT_ATOMS: atom_id res chain seq x y z
N MET A 1 -24.17 -35.40 -4.69
CA MET A 1 -24.53 -33.97 -4.82
C MET A 1 -23.34 -33.01 -4.64
N GLY A 2 -22.09 -33.47 -4.60
CA GLY A 2 -20.92 -32.64 -4.23
C GLY A 2 -20.01 -32.13 -5.34
N THR A 3 -20.07 -32.64 -6.55
CA THR A 3 -19.08 -32.34 -7.61
C THR A 3 -19.47 -31.17 -8.53
N HIS A 4 -20.76 -30.91 -8.71
CA HIS A 4 -21.23 -29.78 -9.54
C HIS A 4 -21.10 -28.42 -8.87
N THR A 5 -21.13 -28.33 -7.55
CA THR A 5 -20.97 -27.09 -6.77
C THR A 5 -19.50 -26.60 -6.72
N MET A 6 -18.52 -27.50 -6.71
CA MET A 6 -17.10 -27.09 -6.67
C MET A 6 -16.58 -26.51 -7.98
N LYS A 7 -17.04 -27.02 -9.15
CA LYS A 7 -16.69 -26.42 -10.47
C LYS A 7 -17.26 -25.00 -10.63
N GLY A 8 -18.49 -24.76 -10.16
CA GLY A 8 -19.10 -23.44 -10.20
C GLY A 8 -18.39 -22.41 -9.30
N ILE A 9 -17.98 -22.80 -8.10
CA ILE A 9 -17.22 -21.94 -7.18
C ILE A 9 -15.84 -21.61 -7.75
N GLY A 10 -15.17 -22.57 -8.40
CA GLY A 10 -13.87 -22.33 -9.04
C GLY A 10 -13.95 -21.34 -10.21
N GLN A 11 -14.99 -21.42 -11.05
CA GLN A 11 -15.20 -20.48 -12.15
C GLN A 11 -15.58 -19.08 -11.67
N ILE A 12 -16.41 -18.97 -10.65
CA ILE A 12 -16.78 -17.68 -10.03
C ILE A 12 -15.55 -17.04 -9.39
N ALA A 13 -14.70 -17.81 -8.69
CA ALA A 13 -13.47 -17.35 -8.10
C ALA A 13 -12.44 -16.89 -9.17
N LEU A 14 -12.33 -17.62 -10.30
CA LEU A 14 -11.44 -17.27 -11.39
C LEU A 14 -11.90 -15.99 -12.12
N GLN A 15 -13.20 -15.89 -12.42
CA GLN A 15 -13.76 -14.68 -13.03
C GLN A 15 -13.71 -13.46 -12.10
N GLY A 16 -13.95 -13.66 -10.80
CA GLY A 16 -13.79 -12.64 -9.78
C GLY A 16 -12.34 -12.17 -9.68
N GLY A 17 -11.39 -13.12 -9.68
CA GLY A 17 -9.96 -12.84 -9.67
C GLY A 17 -9.49 -12.06 -10.89
N LEU A 18 -9.92 -12.44 -12.11
CA LEU A 18 -9.56 -11.72 -13.33
C LEU A 18 -10.11 -10.29 -13.36
N LYS A 19 -11.38 -10.10 -12.95
CA LYS A 19 -11.98 -8.77 -12.83
C LYS A 19 -11.23 -7.91 -11.80
N MET A 20 -10.81 -8.49 -10.68
CA MET A 20 -10.01 -7.82 -9.68
C MET A 20 -8.64 -7.42 -10.23
N PHE A 21 -7.95 -8.29 -10.96
CA PHE A 21 -6.67 -7.99 -11.61
C PHE A 21 -6.80 -6.86 -12.64
N LEU A 22 -7.82 -6.89 -13.47
CA LEU A 22 -8.08 -5.85 -14.46
C LEU A 22 -8.37 -4.50 -13.78
N SER A 23 -9.20 -4.48 -12.73
CA SER A 23 -9.50 -3.25 -12.00
C SER A 23 -8.27 -2.67 -11.29
N GLN A 24 -7.39 -3.51 -10.75
CA GLN A 24 -6.12 -3.07 -10.15
C GLN A 24 -5.15 -2.54 -11.22
N GLY A 25 -5.12 -3.14 -12.41
CA GLY A 25 -4.34 -2.62 -13.54
C GLY A 25 -4.79 -1.22 -13.96
N VAL A 26 -6.09 -1.01 -14.13
CA VAL A 26 -6.66 0.31 -14.45
C VAL A 26 -6.34 1.31 -13.33
N LYS A 27 -6.50 0.92 -12.06
CA LYS A 27 -6.18 1.77 -10.91
C LYS A 27 -4.70 2.16 -10.90
N LEU A 28 -3.79 1.23 -11.21
CA LEU A 28 -2.35 1.51 -11.31
C LEU A 28 -2.05 2.55 -12.39
N VAL A 29 -2.63 2.38 -13.59
CA VAL A 29 -2.44 3.33 -14.70
C VAL A 29 -2.96 4.71 -14.31
N VAL A 30 -4.18 4.79 -13.76
CA VAL A 30 -4.76 6.06 -13.30
C VAL A 30 -3.90 6.68 -12.19
N GLN A 31 -3.40 5.88 -11.26
CA GLN A 31 -2.55 6.35 -10.16
C GLN A 31 -1.23 6.92 -10.65
N ILE A 32 -0.53 6.21 -11.54
CA ILE A 32 0.73 6.70 -12.12
C ILE A 32 0.48 7.96 -12.97
N ALA A 33 -0.54 7.96 -13.84
CA ALA A 33 -0.91 9.12 -14.64
C ALA A 33 -1.23 10.34 -13.77
N SER A 34 -1.95 10.13 -12.66
CA SER A 34 -2.27 11.21 -11.71
C SER A 34 -1.03 11.74 -11.00
N ILE A 35 -0.12 10.84 -10.56
CA ILE A 35 1.14 11.24 -9.94
C ILE A 35 1.96 12.09 -10.91
N VAL A 36 2.08 11.65 -12.17
CA VAL A 36 2.82 12.36 -13.23
C VAL A 36 2.20 13.72 -13.53
N ALA A 37 0.87 13.77 -13.74
CA ALA A 37 0.18 15.02 -14.08
C ALA A 37 0.26 16.03 -12.93
N LEU A 38 -0.02 15.60 -11.70
CA LEU A 38 -0.01 16.47 -10.53
C LEU A 38 1.40 16.92 -10.17
N ALA A 39 2.43 16.07 -10.30
CA ALA A 39 3.81 16.46 -10.00
C ALA A 39 4.37 17.54 -10.93
N ARG A 40 3.82 17.67 -12.13
CA ARG A 40 4.19 18.72 -13.09
C ARG A 40 3.43 20.04 -12.93
N LEU A 41 2.30 20.00 -12.22
CA LEU A 41 1.39 21.12 -12.04
C LEU A 41 1.42 21.70 -10.62
N VAL A 42 1.93 20.94 -9.65
CA VAL A 42 1.88 21.27 -8.23
C VAL A 42 3.30 21.25 -7.66
N THR A 43 3.60 22.18 -6.78
CA THR A 43 4.95 22.33 -6.18
C THR A 43 5.26 21.21 -5.18
N PRO A 44 6.55 20.86 -4.99
CA PRO A 44 6.94 19.93 -3.93
C PRO A 44 6.49 20.36 -2.53
N GLU A 45 6.47 21.67 -2.25
CA GLU A 45 6.02 22.22 -0.97
C GLU A 45 4.54 21.92 -0.70
N ASP A 46 3.66 22.11 -1.70
CA ASP A 46 2.24 21.80 -1.58
C ASP A 46 2.01 20.31 -1.32
N PHE A 47 2.76 19.45 -2.01
CA PHE A 47 2.74 18.00 -1.75
C PHE A 47 3.17 17.67 -0.32
N GLY A 48 4.21 18.34 0.17
CA GLY A 48 4.70 18.14 1.54
C GLY A 48 3.69 18.60 2.58
N LEU A 49 3.09 19.77 2.41
CA LEU A 49 2.07 20.28 3.31
C LEU A 49 0.87 19.33 3.41
N VAL A 50 0.36 18.88 2.25
CA VAL A 50 -0.76 17.93 2.24
C VAL A 50 -0.35 16.58 2.83
N ALA A 51 0.86 16.07 2.57
CA ALA A 51 1.35 14.83 3.15
C ALA A 51 1.53 14.94 4.67
N PHE A 52 2.03 16.06 5.18
CA PHE A 52 2.17 16.32 6.61
C PHE A 52 0.81 16.33 7.32
N LEU A 53 -0.14 17.11 6.79
CA LEU A 53 -1.49 17.18 7.34
C LEU A 53 -2.23 15.83 7.23
N THR A 54 -2.09 15.12 6.10
CA THR A 54 -2.65 13.78 5.93
C THR A 54 -2.08 12.82 6.98
N SER A 55 -0.79 12.94 7.32
CA SER A 55 -0.16 12.10 8.35
C SER A 55 -0.70 12.40 9.75
N ILE A 56 -0.95 13.67 10.09
CA ILE A 56 -1.63 14.05 11.35
C ILE A 56 -3.05 13.49 11.36
N PHE A 57 -3.81 13.75 10.31
CA PHE A 57 -5.21 13.35 10.23
C PHE A 57 -5.42 11.84 10.05
N ALA A 58 -4.39 11.08 9.63
CA ALA A 58 -4.46 9.62 9.62
C ALA A 58 -4.76 9.05 11.02
N PHE A 59 -4.18 9.62 12.07
CA PHE A 59 -4.48 9.23 13.45
C PHE A 59 -5.91 9.58 13.85
N VAL A 60 -6.39 10.76 13.48
CA VAL A 60 -7.78 11.16 13.74
C VAL A 60 -8.75 10.24 12.98
N GLY A 61 -8.39 9.84 11.77
CA GLY A 61 -9.16 8.93 10.93
C GLY A 61 -9.42 7.55 11.55
N LEU A 62 -8.58 7.09 12.47
CA LEU A 62 -8.79 5.83 13.19
C LEU A 62 -10.04 5.88 14.09
N PHE A 63 -10.31 7.05 14.64
CA PHE A 63 -11.49 7.25 15.49
C PHE A 63 -12.77 7.45 14.70
N SER A 64 -12.70 7.78 13.41
CA SER A 64 -13.88 7.99 12.56
C SER A 64 -14.72 6.73 12.33
N GLU A 65 -14.09 5.56 12.29
CA GLU A 65 -14.75 4.25 12.10
C GLU A 65 -14.72 3.39 13.35
N PHE A 66 -13.74 3.57 14.24
CA PHE A 66 -13.51 2.79 15.45
C PHE A 66 -13.61 1.26 15.24
N GLY A 67 -13.16 0.76 14.09
CA GLY A 67 -13.24 -0.65 13.72
C GLY A 67 -14.67 -1.20 13.52
N LEU A 68 -15.70 -0.34 13.56
CA LEU A 68 -17.09 -0.76 13.48
C LEU A 68 -17.46 -1.44 12.15
N THR A 69 -16.86 -1.00 11.05
CA THR A 69 -17.05 -1.66 9.73
C THR A 69 -16.67 -3.14 9.81
N MET A 70 -15.53 -3.48 10.44
CA MET A 70 -15.07 -4.86 10.60
C MET A 70 -15.91 -5.63 11.61
N ALA A 71 -16.36 -4.98 12.68
CA ALA A 71 -17.27 -5.58 13.64
C ALA A 71 -18.62 -5.99 12.99
N ILE A 72 -19.15 -5.16 12.07
CA ILE A 72 -20.36 -5.49 11.29
C ILE A 72 -20.12 -6.71 10.37
N VAL A 73 -18.95 -6.81 9.75
CA VAL A 73 -18.61 -7.93 8.85
C VAL A 73 -18.49 -9.24 9.62
N GLN A 74 -17.89 -9.22 10.81
CA GLN A 74 -17.50 -10.42 11.54
C GLN A 74 -18.66 -11.03 12.36
N LYS A 75 -19.61 -10.23 12.86
CA LYS A 75 -20.67 -10.75 13.75
C LYS A 75 -21.64 -11.64 12.96
N GLU A 76 -21.88 -12.86 13.46
CA GLU A 76 -22.73 -13.87 12.77
C GLU A 76 -24.16 -13.40 12.54
N GLN A 77 -24.77 -12.82 13.56
CA GLN A 77 -26.14 -12.28 13.49
C GLN A 77 -26.15 -10.80 13.87
N ILE A 78 -26.76 -9.97 13.03
CA ILE A 78 -26.94 -8.54 13.25
C ILE A 78 -28.43 -8.22 13.12
N GLN A 79 -28.98 -7.55 14.13
CA GLN A 79 -30.35 -7.04 14.11
C GLN A 79 -30.38 -5.62 13.55
N GLU A 80 -31.53 -5.21 12.95
CA GLU A 80 -31.67 -3.85 12.42
C GLU A 80 -31.50 -2.77 13.51
N LYS A 81 -31.94 -3.05 14.75
CA LYS A 81 -31.75 -2.14 15.88
C LYS A 81 -30.27 -1.90 16.20
N ASP A 82 -29.41 -2.93 16.03
CA ASP A 82 -27.97 -2.78 16.24
C ASP A 82 -27.36 -1.87 15.18
N LEU A 83 -27.73 -2.07 13.90
CA LEU A 83 -27.28 -1.23 12.79
C LEU A 83 -27.68 0.25 12.99
N ASN A 84 -28.90 0.50 13.47
CA ASN A 84 -29.38 1.85 13.76
C ASN A 84 -28.59 2.49 14.90
N THR A 85 -28.26 1.72 15.95
CA THR A 85 -27.45 2.19 17.08
C THR A 85 -26.03 2.50 16.63
N LEU A 86 -25.38 1.58 15.89
CA LEU A 86 -24.02 1.77 15.35
C LEU A 86 -23.96 2.97 14.42
N PHE A 87 -24.97 3.18 13.58
CA PHE A 87 -25.04 4.35 12.71
C PHE A 87 -25.13 5.66 13.50
N ARG A 88 -25.97 5.73 14.52
CA ARG A 88 -26.08 6.95 15.34
C ARG A 88 -24.79 7.28 16.06
N ILE A 89 -24.10 6.25 16.57
CA ILE A 89 -22.82 6.44 17.22
C ILE A 89 -21.77 6.91 16.20
N SER A 90 -21.65 6.24 15.04
CA SER A 90 -20.69 6.65 14.01
C SER A 90 -21.00 8.05 13.45
N ALA A 91 -22.28 8.39 13.24
CA ALA A 91 -22.70 9.72 12.83
C ALA A 91 -22.37 10.78 13.91
N GLY A 92 -22.59 10.46 15.19
CA GLY A 92 -22.22 11.32 16.32
C GLY A 92 -20.71 11.57 16.38
N ILE A 93 -19.88 10.52 16.19
CA ILE A 93 -18.42 10.64 16.09
C ILE A 93 -18.06 11.52 14.88
N GLY A 94 -18.66 11.27 13.71
CA GLY A 94 -18.42 12.08 12.50
C GLY A 94 -18.74 13.57 12.70
N MET A 95 -19.87 13.88 13.38
CA MET A 95 -20.25 15.25 13.69
C MET A 95 -19.30 15.89 14.71
N LEU A 96 -18.90 15.15 15.73
CA LEU A 96 -17.90 15.62 16.70
C LEU A 96 -16.57 15.93 16.02
N LEU A 97 -16.07 15.05 15.15
CA LEU A 97 -14.85 15.28 14.39
C LEU A 97 -14.98 16.47 13.44
N LEU A 98 -16.14 16.64 12.79
CA LEU A 98 -16.42 17.81 11.95
C LEU A 98 -16.28 19.11 12.74
N LEU A 99 -16.85 19.16 13.94
CA LEU A 99 -16.78 20.34 14.82
C LEU A 99 -15.36 20.55 15.35
N CYS A 100 -14.72 19.53 15.92
CA CYS A 100 -13.39 19.65 16.49
C CYS A 100 -12.34 20.06 15.47
N ILE A 101 -12.32 19.41 14.28
CA ILE A 101 -11.38 19.72 13.21
C ILE A 101 -11.68 21.10 12.61
N GLY A 102 -12.97 21.44 12.44
CA GLY A 102 -13.39 22.74 11.95
C GLY A 102 -12.93 23.86 12.87
N VAL A 103 -13.17 23.73 14.18
CA VAL A 103 -12.68 24.68 15.19
C VAL A 103 -11.15 24.76 15.21
N ALA A 104 -10.45 23.63 15.15
CA ALA A 104 -8.99 23.60 15.05
C ALA A 104 -8.50 24.35 13.82
N GLY A 105 -9.17 24.20 12.66
CA GLY A 105 -8.85 24.95 11.44
C GLY A 105 -9.03 26.46 11.59
N LEU A 106 -10.11 26.91 12.23
CA LEU A 106 -10.34 28.32 12.54
C LEU A 106 -9.24 28.88 13.46
N LEU A 107 -8.94 28.16 14.54
CA LEU A 107 -7.90 28.57 15.50
C LEU A 107 -6.51 28.62 14.84
N THR A 108 -6.16 27.60 14.06
CA THR A 108 -4.87 27.57 13.35
C THR A 108 -4.77 28.72 12.34
N SER A 109 -5.85 28.99 11.59
CA SER A 109 -5.92 30.12 10.66
C SER A 109 -5.76 31.47 11.38
N TRP A 110 -6.41 31.63 12.53
CA TRP A 110 -6.31 32.85 13.35
C TRP A 110 -4.90 33.05 13.92
N ILE A 111 -4.27 31.98 14.44
CA ILE A 111 -2.92 32.05 15.03
C ILE A 111 -1.83 32.28 13.97
N SER A 112 -1.94 31.60 12.81
CA SER A 112 -0.95 31.70 11.74
C SER A 112 -1.16 32.89 10.81
N GLY A 113 -2.33 33.54 10.84
CA GLY A 113 -2.73 34.58 9.88
C GLY A 113 -2.97 34.06 8.46
N ASP A 114 -2.99 32.73 8.25
CA ASP A 114 -3.12 32.10 6.95
C ASP A 114 -4.48 31.39 6.79
N ALA A 115 -5.35 31.98 5.97
CA ALA A 115 -6.68 31.46 5.70
C ALA A 115 -6.70 30.07 5.02
N ARG A 116 -5.56 29.61 4.47
CA ARG A 116 -5.47 28.29 3.83
C ARG A 116 -5.78 27.17 4.82
N TYR A 117 -5.41 27.29 6.08
CA TYR A 117 -5.67 26.26 7.08
C TYR A 117 -7.15 26.05 7.35
N GLN A 118 -7.96 27.10 7.32
CA GLN A 118 -9.40 26.99 7.57
C GLN A 118 -10.10 26.05 6.58
N TRP A 119 -9.88 26.25 5.28
CA TRP A 119 -10.55 25.41 4.28
C TRP A 119 -9.91 24.02 4.13
N ILE A 120 -8.57 23.89 4.37
CA ILE A 120 -7.89 22.57 4.38
C ILE A 120 -8.48 21.70 5.49
N PHE A 121 -8.54 22.20 6.71
CA PHE A 121 -9.11 21.50 7.85
C PHE A 121 -10.60 21.23 7.64
N GLY A 122 -11.34 22.16 7.02
CA GLY A 122 -12.74 21.97 6.64
C GLY A 122 -12.95 20.78 5.70
N ILE A 123 -12.07 20.60 4.71
CA ILE A 123 -12.13 19.45 3.80
C ILE A 123 -11.83 18.14 4.56
N PHE A 124 -10.81 18.10 5.42
CA PHE A 124 -10.54 16.90 6.25
C PHE A 124 -11.72 16.61 7.19
N ALA A 125 -12.31 17.64 7.81
CA ALA A 125 -13.49 17.48 8.67
C ALA A 125 -14.66 16.86 7.92
N ALA A 126 -14.97 17.37 6.72
CA ALA A 126 -16.00 16.81 5.85
C ALA A 126 -15.68 15.37 5.41
N MET A 127 -14.42 15.07 5.09
CA MET A 127 -13.97 13.73 4.71
C MET A 127 -14.23 12.72 5.84
N PHE A 128 -13.88 13.04 7.08
CA PHE A 128 -14.13 12.14 8.22
C PHE A 128 -15.61 12.01 8.55
N CYS A 129 -16.38 13.07 8.40
CA CYS A 129 -17.84 13.00 8.52
C CYS A 129 -18.44 12.03 7.48
N CYS A 130 -18.06 12.17 6.20
CA CYS A 130 -18.49 11.25 5.15
C CYS A 130 -18.06 9.80 5.43
N LYS A 131 -16.85 9.60 5.94
CA LYS A 131 -16.33 8.29 6.30
C LYS A 131 -17.13 7.66 7.43
N SER A 132 -17.43 8.40 8.49
CA SER A 132 -18.24 7.95 9.62
C SER A 132 -19.67 7.62 9.19
N LEU A 133 -20.29 8.45 8.34
CA LEU A 133 -21.63 8.20 7.80
C LEU A 133 -21.68 6.97 6.90
N SER A 134 -20.61 6.58 6.25
CA SER A 134 -20.53 5.41 5.37
C SER A 134 -20.19 4.10 6.09
N THR A 135 -19.86 4.11 7.38
CA THR A 135 -19.44 2.94 8.18
C THR A 135 -20.42 1.77 8.07
N VAL A 136 -21.70 2.00 8.35
CA VAL A 136 -22.74 0.95 8.30
C VAL A 136 -23.04 0.52 6.87
N PRO A 137 -23.32 1.43 5.91
CA PRO A 137 -23.54 1.04 4.51
C PRO A 137 -22.38 0.21 3.92
N GLN A 138 -21.14 0.63 4.12
CA GLN A 138 -19.98 -0.13 3.63
C GLN A 138 -19.81 -1.48 4.33
N GLY A 139 -20.04 -1.55 5.65
CA GLY A 139 -20.04 -2.79 6.41
C GLY A 139 -21.04 -3.80 5.85
N LEU A 140 -22.25 -3.37 5.51
CA LEU A 140 -23.28 -4.24 4.92
C LEU A 140 -22.94 -4.73 3.51
N ILE A 141 -22.37 -3.87 2.65
CA ILE A 141 -21.93 -4.24 1.31
C ILE A 141 -20.81 -5.29 1.39
N ARG A 142 -19.83 -5.08 2.27
CA ARG A 142 -18.74 -6.05 2.52
C ARG A 142 -19.26 -7.37 3.07
N ARG A 143 -20.20 -7.33 4.03
CA ARG A 143 -20.86 -8.53 4.60
C ARG A 143 -21.59 -9.35 3.54
N ARG A 144 -22.19 -8.71 2.53
CA ARG A 144 -22.85 -9.36 1.40
C ARG A 144 -21.87 -9.89 0.34
N LEU A 145 -20.56 -9.78 0.58
CA LEU A 145 -19.49 -10.21 -0.33
C LEU A 145 -19.59 -9.60 -1.75
N GLN A 146 -20.14 -8.39 -1.85
CA GLN A 146 -20.30 -7.67 -3.13
C GLN A 146 -18.98 -7.04 -3.58
N PHE A 147 -17.92 -7.84 -3.66
CA PHE A 147 -16.56 -7.36 -3.99
C PHE A 147 -16.45 -6.74 -5.37
N GLY A 148 -17.25 -7.21 -6.35
CA GLY A 148 -17.28 -6.61 -7.69
C GLY A 148 -17.76 -5.16 -7.67
N PHE A 149 -18.81 -4.86 -6.88
CA PHE A 149 -19.28 -3.51 -6.68
C PHE A 149 -18.23 -2.64 -5.95
N LEU A 150 -17.65 -3.14 -4.88
CA LEU A 150 -16.62 -2.42 -4.12
C LEU A 150 -15.40 -2.06 -4.98
N SER A 151 -14.95 -2.98 -5.84
CA SER A 151 -13.83 -2.74 -6.75
C SER A 151 -14.17 -1.68 -7.80
N LEU A 152 -15.38 -1.72 -8.38
CA LEU A 152 -15.83 -0.74 -9.36
C LEU A 152 -16.03 0.64 -8.71
N GLN A 153 -16.64 0.67 -7.52
CA GLN A 153 -16.82 1.87 -6.71
C GLN A 153 -15.49 2.55 -6.42
N GLU A 154 -14.49 1.79 -5.96
CA GLU A 154 -13.17 2.30 -5.63
C GLU A 154 -12.44 2.82 -6.88
N ALA A 155 -12.43 2.05 -7.97
CA ALA A 155 -11.77 2.46 -9.21
C ALA A 155 -12.43 3.69 -9.83
N GLY A 156 -13.76 3.73 -9.88
CA GLY A 156 -14.52 4.88 -10.38
C GLY A 156 -14.32 6.13 -9.54
N ALA A 157 -14.45 6.02 -8.21
CA ALA A 157 -14.22 7.14 -7.31
C ALA A 157 -12.81 7.71 -7.44
N PHE A 158 -11.81 6.83 -7.55
CA PHE A 158 -10.42 7.22 -7.73
C PHE A 158 -10.19 7.94 -9.08
N LEU A 159 -10.77 7.42 -10.17
CA LEU A 159 -10.69 8.05 -11.50
C LEU A 159 -11.30 9.46 -11.49
N PHE A 160 -12.51 9.62 -10.96
CA PHE A 160 -13.15 10.94 -10.89
C PHE A 160 -12.39 11.90 -9.98
N GLY A 161 -11.84 11.42 -8.85
CA GLY A 161 -10.96 12.22 -7.99
C GLY A 161 -9.70 12.68 -8.71
N ALA A 162 -9.08 11.80 -9.50
CA ALA A 162 -7.91 12.10 -10.30
C ALA A 162 -8.18 13.16 -11.39
N LEU A 163 -9.27 12.98 -12.14
CA LEU A 163 -9.68 13.94 -13.19
C LEU A 163 -9.98 15.31 -12.60
N ALA A 164 -10.73 15.38 -11.51
CA ALA A 164 -11.04 16.63 -10.83
C ALA A 164 -9.77 17.31 -10.29
N ALA A 165 -8.86 16.53 -9.69
CA ALA A 165 -7.60 17.07 -9.18
C ALA A 165 -6.75 17.68 -10.30
N VAL A 166 -6.61 16.98 -11.42
CA VAL A 166 -5.87 17.52 -12.59
C VAL A 166 -6.55 18.78 -13.13
N ALA A 167 -7.88 18.78 -13.28
CA ALA A 167 -8.62 19.96 -13.74
C ALA A 167 -8.46 21.18 -12.81
N ILE A 168 -8.37 20.96 -11.49
CA ILE A 168 -8.11 22.03 -10.51
C ILE A 168 -6.65 22.48 -10.57
N ALA A 169 -5.71 21.54 -10.74
CA ALA A 169 -4.29 21.83 -10.81
C ALA A 169 -3.94 22.70 -12.03
N THR A 170 -4.59 22.48 -13.18
CA THR A 170 -4.39 23.34 -14.39
C THR A 170 -4.83 24.78 -14.17
N GLN A 171 -5.64 25.07 -13.14
CA GLN A 171 -6.02 26.43 -12.75
C GLN A 171 -5.01 27.07 -11.77
N GLY A 172 -3.86 26.46 -11.51
CA GLY A 172 -2.84 26.94 -10.57
C GLY A 172 -3.19 26.78 -9.10
N ARG A 173 -4.21 25.95 -8.74
CA ARG A 173 -4.66 25.73 -7.35
C ARG A 173 -4.11 24.42 -6.81
N GLY A 174 -2.77 24.32 -6.63
CA GLY A 174 -2.06 23.08 -6.30
C GLY A 174 -2.58 22.38 -5.06
N ILE A 175 -2.65 23.06 -3.91
CA ILE A 175 -3.13 22.48 -2.65
C ILE A 175 -4.59 21.99 -2.78
N LEU A 176 -5.45 22.78 -3.41
CA LEU A 176 -6.86 22.40 -3.61
C LEU A 176 -6.99 21.17 -4.51
N ALA A 177 -6.15 21.05 -5.54
CA ALA A 177 -6.09 19.87 -6.39
C ALA A 177 -5.73 18.61 -5.60
N LEU A 178 -4.70 18.69 -4.73
CA LEU A 178 -4.29 17.57 -3.88
C LEU A 178 -5.37 17.21 -2.86
N MET A 179 -6.05 18.18 -2.31
CA MET A 179 -7.18 17.97 -1.39
C MET A 179 -8.37 17.33 -2.12
N ALA A 180 -8.69 17.78 -3.33
CA ALA A 180 -9.74 17.19 -4.16
C ALA A 180 -9.43 15.73 -4.51
N PHE A 181 -8.16 15.41 -4.80
CA PHE A 181 -7.70 14.05 -5.06
C PHE A 181 -8.00 13.07 -3.91
N GLN A 182 -8.00 13.56 -2.67
CA GLN A 182 -8.30 12.75 -1.49
C GLN A 182 -9.80 12.78 -1.12
N PHE A 183 -10.43 13.95 -1.21
CA PHE A 183 -11.81 14.15 -0.74
C PHE A 183 -12.86 13.59 -1.69
N ILE A 184 -12.72 13.82 -3.00
CA ILE A 184 -13.73 13.39 -3.99
C ILE A 184 -13.94 11.88 -4.01
N PRO A 185 -12.91 11.02 -3.96
CA PRO A 185 -13.11 9.58 -3.84
C PRO A 185 -13.91 9.20 -2.59
N GLY A 186 -13.58 9.80 -1.44
CA GLY A 186 -14.32 9.58 -0.19
C GLY A 186 -15.78 9.95 -0.27
N LEU A 187 -16.09 11.10 -0.88
CA LEU A 187 -17.46 11.59 -1.07
C LEU A 187 -18.25 10.65 -2.01
N LEU A 188 -17.67 10.26 -3.14
CA LEU A 188 -18.30 9.36 -4.10
C LEU A 188 -18.52 7.96 -3.51
N MET A 189 -17.56 7.45 -2.74
CA MET A 189 -17.70 6.18 -2.02
C MET A 189 -18.80 6.26 -0.95
N CYS A 190 -18.91 7.36 -0.23
CA CYS A 190 -19.98 7.58 0.73
C CYS A 190 -21.34 7.56 0.02
N GLY A 191 -21.53 8.41 -1.00
CA GLY A 191 -22.80 8.52 -1.73
C GLY A 191 -23.24 7.20 -2.39
N SER A 192 -22.33 6.53 -3.09
CA SER A 192 -22.63 5.25 -3.74
C SER A 192 -22.91 4.13 -2.72
N SER A 193 -22.22 4.10 -1.57
CA SER A 193 -22.53 3.15 -0.50
C SER A 193 -23.96 3.33 0.03
N TRP A 194 -24.43 4.56 0.19
CA TRP A 194 -25.80 4.86 0.59
C TRP A 194 -26.85 4.44 -0.46
N LEU A 195 -26.53 4.54 -1.74
CA LEU A 195 -27.41 4.13 -2.82
C LEU A 195 -27.54 2.59 -2.91
N PHE A 196 -26.44 1.86 -2.71
CA PHE A 196 -26.39 0.42 -2.96
C PHE A 196 -26.47 -0.46 -1.72
N ALA A 197 -26.35 0.09 -0.51
CA ALA A 197 -26.46 -0.71 0.73
C ALA A 197 -27.86 -1.31 0.92
N GLY A 198 -28.90 -0.72 0.33
CA GLY A 198 -30.28 -1.17 0.48
C GLY A 198 -30.78 -1.11 1.93
N TRP A 199 -30.16 -0.25 2.75
CA TRP A 199 -30.48 -0.03 4.15
C TRP A 199 -30.65 1.47 4.42
N ARG A 200 -31.56 1.81 5.31
CA ARG A 200 -31.82 3.18 5.77
C ARG A 200 -31.97 3.19 7.29
N PRO A 201 -31.47 4.23 7.98
CA PRO A 201 -31.59 4.34 9.43
C PRO A 201 -33.04 4.50 9.83
N GLN A 202 -33.46 3.70 10.81
CA GLN A 202 -34.79 3.74 11.39
C GLN A 202 -34.75 4.36 12.79
N ARG A 203 -35.96 4.69 13.34
CA ARG A 203 -36.04 5.26 14.69
C ARG A 203 -35.79 4.24 15.80
N SER A 204 -36.00 2.96 15.55
CA SER A 204 -35.72 1.88 16.52
C SER A 204 -34.25 1.82 16.88
N VAL A 205 -33.93 1.89 18.15
CA VAL A 205 -32.53 1.87 18.66
C VAL A 205 -32.42 0.72 19.64
N GLY A 206 -31.34 -0.04 19.52
CA GLY A 206 -30.93 -1.02 20.51
C GLY A 206 -30.29 -0.35 21.74
N SER A 207 -30.06 -1.13 22.77
CA SER A 207 -29.35 -0.68 23.97
C SER A 207 -27.88 -0.36 23.66
N ILE A 208 -27.33 0.68 24.28
CA ILE A 208 -25.88 0.98 24.23
C ILE A 208 -25.07 -0.18 24.79
N GLN A 209 -25.61 -0.94 25.74
CA GLN A 209 -24.97 -2.14 26.28
C GLN A 209 -24.85 -3.26 25.24
N GLU A 210 -25.86 -3.44 24.37
CA GLU A 210 -25.79 -4.39 23.25
C GLU A 210 -24.73 -3.96 22.23
N ALA A 211 -24.58 -2.66 22.01
CA ALA A 211 -23.54 -2.08 21.16
C ALA A 211 -22.12 -2.23 21.75
N SER A 212 -21.96 -2.42 23.06
CA SER A 212 -20.65 -2.52 23.73
C SER A 212 -19.79 -3.66 23.19
N SER A 213 -20.42 -4.78 22.80
CA SER A 213 -19.72 -5.91 22.20
C SER A 213 -19.03 -5.58 20.87
N TYR A 214 -19.59 -4.67 20.08
CA TYR A 214 -18.99 -4.18 18.84
C TYR A 214 -17.80 -3.27 19.11
N PHE A 215 -17.86 -2.46 20.19
CA PHE A 215 -16.76 -1.60 20.60
C PHE A 215 -15.58 -2.34 21.18
N SER A 216 -15.81 -3.43 21.92
CA SER A 216 -14.74 -4.28 22.45
C SER A 216 -13.88 -4.84 21.31
N PHE A 217 -14.51 -5.36 20.26
CA PHE A 217 -13.81 -5.85 19.07
C PHE A 217 -13.19 -4.72 18.27
N GLY A 218 -13.96 -3.66 17.98
CA GLY A 218 -13.50 -2.49 17.24
C GLY A 218 -12.33 -1.80 17.92
N GLY A 219 -12.34 -1.68 19.25
CA GLY A 219 -11.26 -1.09 20.04
C GLY A 219 -9.95 -1.87 19.94
N ALA A 220 -10.00 -3.21 20.04
CA ALA A 220 -8.83 -4.06 19.86
C ALA A 220 -8.24 -3.93 18.44
N PHE A 221 -9.08 -3.89 17.42
CA PHE A 221 -8.69 -3.64 16.04
C PHE A 221 -8.06 -2.25 15.87
N THR A 222 -8.65 -1.23 16.49
CA THR A 222 -8.13 0.15 16.43
C THR A 222 -6.75 0.28 17.05
N LEU A 223 -6.45 -0.42 18.16
CA LEU A 223 -5.11 -0.43 18.75
C LEU A 223 -4.04 -0.98 17.79
N VAL A 224 -4.36 -2.04 17.05
CA VAL A 224 -3.46 -2.58 16.01
C VAL A 224 -3.27 -1.57 14.89
N GLU A 225 -4.36 -0.91 14.46
CA GLU A 225 -4.28 0.11 13.41
C GLU A 225 -3.56 1.39 13.85
N ILE A 226 -3.57 1.76 15.14
CA ILE A 226 -2.73 2.84 15.67
C ILE A 226 -1.25 2.51 15.45
N ALA A 227 -0.82 1.30 15.83
CA ALA A 227 0.57 0.89 15.63
C ALA A 227 0.97 0.91 14.14
N ASN A 228 0.11 0.38 13.28
CA ASN A 228 0.31 0.40 11.82
C ASN A 228 0.39 1.85 11.28
N THR A 229 -0.45 2.75 11.78
CA THR A 229 -0.50 4.16 11.35
C THR A 229 0.76 4.91 11.79
N VAL A 230 1.25 4.67 13.01
CA VAL A 230 2.56 5.19 13.47
C VAL A 230 3.65 4.78 12.49
N CYS A 231 3.73 3.49 12.16
CA CYS A 231 4.76 2.98 11.25
C CYS A 231 4.71 3.61 9.86
N LYS A 232 3.51 3.91 9.35
CA LYS A 232 3.31 4.46 8.00
C LYS A 232 3.50 5.96 7.87
N HIS A 233 3.42 6.70 8.98
CA HIS A 233 3.33 8.15 8.94
C HIS A 233 4.36 8.87 9.80
N ILE A 234 5.10 8.16 10.65
CA ILE A 234 6.07 8.77 11.57
C ILE A 234 7.21 9.49 10.84
N ASP A 235 7.66 8.94 9.72
CA ASP A 235 8.67 9.53 8.84
C ASP A 235 8.20 10.87 8.28
N ASN A 236 6.96 10.92 7.78
CA ASN A 236 6.37 12.14 7.23
C ASN A 236 6.29 13.24 8.29
N LEU A 237 5.84 12.90 9.51
CA LEU A 237 5.73 13.85 10.61
C LEU A 237 7.10 14.39 11.04
N LEU A 238 8.09 13.50 11.15
CA LEU A 238 9.43 13.88 11.57
C LEU A 238 10.16 14.70 10.50
N ILE A 239 10.11 14.28 9.24
CA ILE A 239 10.74 14.99 8.12
C ILE A 239 10.08 16.37 7.96
N GLY A 240 8.74 16.43 7.95
CA GLY A 240 8.02 17.69 7.77
C GLY A 240 8.32 18.71 8.87
N LYS A 241 8.41 18.24 10.14
CA LYS A 241 8.72 19.10 11.28
C LYS A 241 10.17 19.60 11.28
N VAL A 242 11.13 18.75 10.89
CA VAL A 242 12.57 19.04 11.03
C VAL A 242 13.15 19.67 9.77
N TRP A 243 12.71 19.21 8.60
CA TRP A 243 13.32 19.57 7.31
C TRP A 243 12.41 20.40 6.39
N GLY A 244 11.17 20.65 6.83
CA GLY A 244 10.19 21.47 6.10
C GLY A 244 9.39 20.72 5.04
N MET A 245 8.40 21.41 4.48
CA MET A 245 7.38 20.81 3.60
C MET A 245 7.92 20.48 2.23
N GLU A 246 8.81 21.29 1.67
CA GLU A 246 9.40 21.02 0.35
C GLU A 246 10.14 19.68 0.31
N LEU A 247 11.04 19.44 1.28
CA LEU A 247 11.80 18.20 1.37
C LEU A 247 10.92 16.99 1.71
N LEU A 248 9.86 17.20 2.50
CA LEU A 248 8.84 16.18 2.74
C LEU A 248 8.10 15.82 1.43
N GLY A 249 7.73 16.80 0.62
CA GLY A 249 7.10 16.57 -0.68
C GLY A 249 7.98 15.73 -1.60
N GLN A 250 9.27 16.08 -1.70
CA GLN A 250 10.27 15.30 -2.42
C GLN A 250 10.34 13.84 -1.94
N TYR A 251 10.41 13.64 -0.62
CA TYR A 251 10.46 12.32 0.01
C TYR A 251 9.22 11.49 -0.27
N THR A 252 8.05 12.07 -0.06
CA THR A 252 6.78 11.33 -0.20
C THR A 252 6.48 10.96 -1.65
N ARG A 253 6.89 11.76 -2.64
CA ARG A 253 6.72 11.43 -4.06
C ARG A 253 7.66 10.29 -4.48
N ALA A 254 8.93 10.33 -4.06
CA ALA A 254 9.86 9.23 -4.30
C ALA A 254 9.33 7.91 -3.69
N TYR A 255 8.84 7.96 -2.45
CA TYR A 255 8.26 6.80 -1.76
C TYR A 255 6.99 6.28 -2.45
N ALA A 256 6.10 7.19 -2.87
CA ALA A 256 4.86 6.82 -3.57
C ALA A 256 5.11 6.13 -4.90
N LEU A 257 6.10 6.59 -5.69
CA LEU A 257 6.48 5.96 -6.95
C LEU A 257 7.04 4.56 -6.77
N MET A 258 7.77 4.32 -5.68
CA MET A 258 8.28 2.99 -5.33
C MET A 258 7.15 2.06 -4.90
N LEU A 259 6.24 2.52 -4.04
CA LEU A 259 5.19 1.66 -3.45
C LEU A 259 4.02 1.38 -4.39
N ALA A 260 3.66 2.33 -5.27
CA ALA A 260 2.44 2.21 -6.10
C ALA A 260 2.41 0.90 -6.92
N PRO A 261 3.44 0.55 -7.71
CA PRO A 261 3.42 -0.68 -8.49
C PRO A 261 3.46 -1.93 -7.60
N LEU A 262 4.19 -1.88 -6.49
CA LEU A 262 4.31 -3.02 -5.58
C LEU A 262 2.97 -3.36 -4.92
N ASN A 263 2.26 -2.36 -4.42
CA ASN A 263 0.98 -2.57 -3.75
C ASN A 263 -0.08 -3.14 -4.71
N GLN A 264 -0.10 -2.69 -5.96
CA GLN A 264 -1.06 -3.16 -6.96
C GLN A 264 -0.80 -4.61 -7.39
N VAL A 265 0.44 -5.07 -7.32
CA VAL A 265 0.82 -6.45 -7.69
C VAL A 265 0.73 -7.39 -6.47
N MET A 266 1.27 -6.97 -5.33
CA MET A 266 1.37 -7.85 -4.15
C MET A 266 0.00 -8.13 -3.51
N GLY A 267 -0.93 -7.18 -3.52
CA GLY A 267 -2.26 -7.36 -2.96
C GLY A 267 -3.02 -8.55 -3.58
N PRO A 268 -3.28 -8.57 -4.90
CA PRO A 268 -3.93 -9.69 -5.58
C PRO A 268 -3.20 -11.03 -5.42
N ILE A 269 -1.86 -11.03 -5.46
CA ILE A 269 -1.07 -12.26 -5.24
C ILE A 269 -1.33 -12.81 -3.84
N GLY A 270 -1.35 -11.96 -2.82
CA GLY A 270 -1.63 -12.36 -1.44
C GLY A 270 -3.02 -12.98 -1.27
N THR A 271 -4.05 -12.47 -1.95
CA THR A 271 -5.42 -13.03 -1.88
C THR A 271 -5.51 -14.47 -2.40
N VAL A 272 -4.61 -14.85 -3.32
CA VAL A 272 -4.53 -16.22 -3.88
C VAL A 272 -3.59 -17.09 -3.04
N LEU A 273 -2.43 -16.57 -2.65
CA LEU A 273 -1.41 -17.39 -1.98
C LEU A 273 -1.76 -17.72 -0.53
N ILE A 274 -2.39 -16.84 0.23
CA ILE A 274 -2.76 -17.11 1.62
C ILE A 274 -3.68 -18.34 1.73
N PRO A 275 -4.82 -18.44 1.00
CA PRO A 275 -5.65 -19.63 1.05
C PRO A 275 -4.94 -20.88 0.49
N SER A 276 -4.10 -20.72 -0.53
CA SER A 276 -3.34 -21.84 -1.12
C SER A 276 -2.36 -22.43 -0.11
N PHE A 277 -1.58 -21.60 0.57
CA PHE A 277 -0.67 -22.03 1.62
C PHE A 277 -1.43 -22.67 2.79
N SER A 278 -2.58 -22.12 3.19
CA SER A 278 -3.39 -22.69 4.26
C SER A 278 -3.91 -24.10 3.97
N ARG A 279 -4.11 -24.44 2.69
CA ARG A 279 -4.55 -25.80 2.31
C ARG A 279 -3.43 -26.83 2.31
N ILE A 280 -2.21 -26.41 1.93
CA ILE A 280 -1.08 -27.34 1.76
C ILE A 280 -0.12 -27.38 2.93
N HIS A 281 -0.30 -26.52 3.96
CA HIS A 281 0.68 -26.39 5.06
C HIS A 281 0.86 -27.68 5.87
N GLN A 282 -0.10 -28.62 5.84
CA GLN A 282 0.01 -29.94 6.46
C GLN A 282 0.99 -30.87 5.73
N ASN A 283 1.18 -30.69 4.40
CA ASN A 283 2.18 -31.42 3.64
C ASN A 283 3.49 -30.61 3.63
N GLU A 284 4.33 -30.87 4.60
CA GLU A 284 5.56 -30.12 4.86
C GLU A 284 6.49 -30.08 3.63
N THR A 285 6.59 -31.18 2.89
CA THR A 285 7.47 -31.29 1.72
C THR A 285 6.97 -30.41 0.57
N GLU A 286 5.70 -30.46 0.24
CA GLU A 286 5.08 -29.67 -0.82
C GLU A 286 5.07 -28.19 -0.45
N PHE A 287 4.74 -27.88 0.80
CA PHE A 287 4.76 -26.52 1.33
C PHE A 287 6.13 -25.88 1.22
N ARG A 288 7.19 -26.57 1.67
CA ARG A 288 8.58 -26.09 1.58
C ARG A 288 9.05 -25.91 0.13
N LYS A 289 8.66 -26.79 -0.78
CA LYS A 289 8.95 -26.65 -2.21
C LYS A 289 8.31 -25.41 -2.79
N LEU A 290 6.99 -25.25 -2.60
CA LEU A 290 6.24 -24.12 -3.14
C LEU A 290 6.71 -22.78 -2.57
N THR A 291 6.86 -22.66 -1.25
CA THR A 291 7.31 -21.41 -0.61
C THR A 291 8.73 -21.05 -1.02
N THR A 292 9.64 -22.03 -1.19
CA THR A 292 11.01 -21.77 -1.65
C THR A 292 11.04 -21.39 -3.13
N ALA A 293 10.25 -22.05 -3.97
CA ALA A 293 10.14 -21.70 -5.39
C ALA A 293 9.63 -20.27 -5.60
N LEU A 294 8.62 -19.85 -4.83
CA LEU A 294 8.11 -18.47 -4.85
C LEU A 294 9.14 -17.47 -4.33
N PHE A 295 9.87 -17.80 -3.26
CA PHE A 295 10.93 -16.95 -2.73
C PHE A 295 12.03 -16.69 -3.77
N ILE A 296 12.47 -17.73 -4.49
CA ILE A 296 13.42 -17.63 -5.59
C ILE A 296 12.85 -16.80 -6.75
N SER A 297 11.56 -17.02 -7.09
CA SER A 297 10.88 -16.29 -8.17
C SER A 297 10.78 -14.80 -7.86
N PHE A 298 10.46 -14.42 -6.61
CA PHE A 298 10.45 -13.02 -6.20
C PHE A 298 11.85 -12.39 -6.29
N ILE A 299 12.89 -13.08 -5.84
CA ILE A 299 14.27 -12.61 -5.98
C ILE A 299 14.65 -12.44 -7.45
N GLY A 300 14.36 -13.45 -8.29
CA GLY A 300 14.64 -13.40 -9.71
C GLY A 300 13.95 -12.23 -10.42
N LEU A 301 12.74 -11.90 -10.01
CA LEU A 301 11.98 -10.77 -10.56
C LEU A 301 12.48 -9.42 -10.04
N THR A 302 12.69 -9.30 -8.72
CA THR A 302 12.93 -8.01 -8.08
C THR A 302 14.39 -7.57 -8.14
N ALA A 303 15.36 -8.46 -8.23
CA ALA A 303 16.78 -8.10 -8.27
C ALA A 303 17.14 -7.32 -9.57
N PRO A 304 16.80 -7.80 -10.79
CA PRO A 304 17.04 -7.02 -12.01
C PRO A 304 16.16 -5.76 -12.10
N ALA A 305 14.93 -5.82 -11.58
CA ALA A 305 14.03 -4.66 -11.54
C ALA A 305 14.59 -3.55 -10.64
N ALA A 306 15.08 -3.88 -9.46
CA ALA A 306 15.73 -2.93 -8.56
C ALA A 306 16.99 -2.34 -9.20
N ALA A 307 17.82 -3.17 -9.84
CA ALA A 307 19.02 -2.72 -10.56
C ALA A 307 18.67 -1.72 -11.67
N PHE A 308 17.62 -2.00 -12.46
CA PHE A 308 17.13 -1.08 -13.47
C PHE A 308 16.71 0.28 -12.85
N LEU A 309 15.91 0.26 -11.78
CA LEU A 309 15.46 1.49 -11.11
C LEU A 309 16.62 2.28 -10.48
N ILE A 310 17.68 1.61 -10.03
CA ILE A 310 18.90 2.25 -9.51
C ILE A 310 19.62 2.97 -10.63
N VAL A 311 19.93 2.28 -11.76
CA VAL A 311 20.67 2.82 -12.90
C VAL A 311 19.91 3.98 -13.55
N TYR A 312 18.61 3.83 -13.71
CA TYR A 312 17.75 4.81 -14.37
C TYR A 312 16.95 5.71 -13.40
N SER A 313 17.37 5.80 -12.14
CA SER A 313 16.65 6.63 -11.13
C SER A 313 16.47 8.08 -11.58
N ASN A 314 17.49 8.69 -12.18
CA ASN A 314 17.42 10.06 -12.69
C ASN A 314 16.45 10.18 -13.89
N PRO A 315 16.63 9.45 -14.99
CA PRO A 315 15.71 9.52 -16.12
C PRO A 315 14.25 9.17 -15.73
N VAL A 316 14.04 8.19 -14.85
CA VAL A 316 12.71 7.79 -14.39
C VAL A 316 12.03 8.94 -13.63
N ILE A 317 12.72 9.55 -12.68
CA ILE A 317 12.15 10.67 -11.90
C ILE A 317 11.92 11.89 -12.80
N HIS A 318 12.87 12.24 -13.66
CA HIS A 318 12.70 13.34 -14.59
C HIS A 318 11.55 13.12 -15.59
N LEU A 319 11.40 11.90 -16.11
CA LEU A 319 10.30 11.51 -16.99
C LEU A 319 8.94 11.60 -16.28
N LEU A 320 8.87 11.10 -15.04
CA LEU A 320 7.61 10.98 -14.30
C LEU A 320 7.22 12.29 -13.59
N LEU A 321 8.15 12.92 -12.88
CA LEU A 321 7.85 14.10 -12.07
C LEU A 321 8.21 15.43 -12.76
N GLY A 322 9.18 15.42 -13.68
CA GLY A 322 9.68 16.62 -14.35
C GLY A 322 10.83 17.31 -13.58
N PRO A 323 11.13 18.59 -13.90
CA PRO A 323 12.15 19.37 -13.20
C PRO A 323 11.70 19.75 -11.78
N GLY A 324 12.65 20.09 -10.90
CA GLY A 324 12.36 20.49 -9.51
C GLY A 324 12.26 19.33 -8.52
N TRP A 325 12.59 18.10 -8.95
CA TRP A 325 12.51 16.88 -8.12
C TRP A 325 13.89 16.22 -7.92
N GLU A 326 14.96 17.01 -7.86
CA GLU A 326 16.34 16.50 -7.78
C GLU A 326 16.62 15.75 -6.48
N VAL A 327 16.02 16.18 -5.36
CA VAL A 327 16.15 15.49 -4.08
C VAL A 327 15.36 14.18 -4.09
N ALA A 328 14.16 14.19 -4.70
CA ALA A 328 13.35 12.97 -4.86
C ALA A 328 14.09 11.91 -5.68
N GLN A 329 14.88 12.29 -6.69
CA GLN A 329 15.74 11.38 -7.45
C GLN A 329 16.75 10.65 -6.54
N LYS A 330 17.47 11.38 -5.69
CA LYS A 330 18.46 10.81 -4.78
C LYS A 330 17.81 9.90 -3.73
N ILE A 331 16.61 10.26 -3.26
CA ILE A 331 15.80 9.45 -2.34
C ILE A 331 15.31 8.19 -3.06
N PHE A 332 14.81 8.32 -4.28
CA PHE A 332 14.31 7.20 -5.09
C PHE A 332 15.38 6.16 -5.38
N TRP A 333 16.63 6.58 -5.60
CA TRP A 333 17.77 5.68 -5.78
C TRP A 333 17.91 4.71 -4.59
N TRP A 334 17.79 5.20 -3.36
CA TRP A 334 17.83 4.37 -2.16
C TRP A 334 16.59 3.49 -2.02
N PHE A 335 15.41 4.04 -2.31
CA PHE A 335 14.19 3.25 -2.29
C PHE A 335 14.14 2.17 -3.38
N ALA A 336 14.77 2.38 -4.52
CA ALA A 336 14.91 1.34 -5.55
C ALA A 336 15.62 0.09 -5.02
N ILE A 337 16.59 0.25 -4.11
CA ILE A 337 17.20 -0.87 -3.39
C ILE A 337 16.16 -1.61 -2.53
N ALA A 338 15.29 -0.88 -1.83
CA ALA A 338 14.24 -1.46 -0.99
C ALA A 338 13.17 -2.23 -1.81
N VAL A 339 13.01 -1.92 -3.11
CA VAL A 339 12.12 -2.69 -4.02
C VAL A 339 12.45 -4.18 -4.02
N PHE A 340 13.73 -4.53 -3.90
CA PHE A 340 14.16 -5.93 -3.78
C PHE A 340 13.58 -6.62 -2.55
N CYS A 341 13.46 -5.93 -1.42
CA CYS A 341 13.06 -6.49 -0.13
C CYS A 341 11.53 -6.61 0.06
N LYS A 342 10.76 -5.67 -0.48
CA LYS A 342 9.31 -5.57 -0.22
C LYS A 342 8.52 -6.84 -0.57
N PRO A 343 8.64 -7.46 -1.76
CA PRO A 343 7.95 -8.71 -2.07
C PRO A 343 8.37 -9.88 -1.19
N LEU A 344 9.64 -9.92 -0.74
CA LEU A 344 10.12 -10.95 0.18
C LEU A 344 9.44 -10.81 1.55
N GLY A 345 9.31 -9.59 2.06
CA GLY A 345 8.58 -9.30 3.29
C GLY A 345 7.10 -9.69 3.19
N CYS A 346 6.43 -9.37 2.07
CA CYS A 346 5.05 -9.78 1.81
C CYS A 346 4.91 -11.31 1.80
N HIS A 347 5.82 -12.02 1.14
CA HIS A 347 5.83 -13.48 1.08
C HIS A 347 5.97 -14.12 2.47
N ILE A 348 6.89 -13.63 3.30
CA ILE A 348 7.07 -14.08 4.68
C ILE A 348 5.80 -13.81 5.51
N TYR A 349 5.18 -12.64 5.34
CA TYR A 349 3.91 -12.30 5.99
C TYR A 349 2.80 -13.29 5.61
N TRP A 350 2.64 -13.63 4.33
CA TRP A 350 1.62 -14.58 3.88
C TRP A 350 1.80 -15.97 4.48
N ILE A 351 3.06 -16.42 4.65
CA ILE A 351 3.36 -17.70 5.31
C ILE A 351 2.93 -17.66 6.78
N PHE A 352 3.26 -16.60 7.52
CA PHE A 352 2.85 -16.47 8.92
C PHE A 352 1.33 -16.52 9.06
N VAL A 353 0.60 -15.78 8.22
CA VAL A 353 -0.86 -15.73 8.26
C VAL A 353 -1.48 -17.08 7.92
N SER A 354 -1.05 -17.70 6.82
CA SER A 354 -1.63 -18.95 6.33
C SER A 354 -1.40 -20.15 7.25
N CYS A 355 -0.30 -20.14 8.00
CA CYS A 355 0.05 -21.22 8.95
C CYS A 355 -0.38 -20.92 10.40
N GLY A 356 -1.14 -19.83 10.63
CA GLY A 356 -1.60 -19.45 11.98
C GLY A 356 -0.49 -19.03 12.94
N GLN A 357 0.70 -18.66 12.45
CA GLN A 357 1.87 -18.31 13.26
C GLN A 357 1.81 -16.86 13.77
N MET A 358 0.65 -16.46 14.31
CA MET A 358 0.37 -15.08 14.74
C MET A 358 1.36 -14.54 15.77
N LYS A 359 1.84 -15.39 16.71
CA LYS A 359 2.81 -14.98 17.73
C LYS A 359 4.16 -14.59 17.11
N GLN A 360 4.64 -15.34 16.12
CA GLN A 360 5.90 -15.05 15.44
C GLN A 360 5.74 -13.84 14.50
N MET A 361 4.60 -13.74 13.82
CA MET A 361 4.25 -12.57 13.01
C MET A 361 4.25 -11.29 13.85
N MET A 362 3.62 -11.29 15.03
CA MET A 362 3.65 -10.15 15.95
C MET A 362 5.06 -9.77 16.37
N ARG A 363 5.90 -10.77 16.74
CA ARG A 363 7.30 -10.52 17.08
C ARG A 363 8.06 -9.87 15.92
N TRP A 364 7.89 -10.41 14.71
CA TRP A 364 8.50 -9.82 13.51
C TRP A 364 8.01 -8.40 13.28
N THR A 365 6.70 -8.16 13.34
CA THR A 365 6.13 -6.81 13.14
C THR A 365 6.70 -5.81 14.14
N VAL A 366 6.78 -6.15 15.42
CA VAL A 366 7.35 -5.27 16.46
C VAL A 366 8.82 -4.99 16.18
N VAL A 367 9.62 -6.01 15.91
CA VAL A 367 11.07 -5.85 15.61
C VAL A 367 11.26 -5.00 14.36
N ASN A 368 10.49 -5.31 13.29
CA ASN A 368 10.54 -4.55 12.05
C ASN A 368 10.21 -3.07 12.24
N THR A 369 9.16 -2.77 13.01
CA THR A 369 8.76 -1.41 13.35
C THR A 369 9.84 -0.68 14.13
N VAL A 370 10.39 -1.31 15.17
CA VAL A 370 11.47 -0.70 15.98
C VAL A 370 12.70 -0.40 15.13
N LEU A 371 13.11 -1.33 14.27
CA LEU A 371 14.24 -1.15 13.37
C LEU A 371 13.99 -0.04 12.34
N ALA A 372 12.79 0.01 11.76
CA ALA A 372 12.41 1.06 10.81
C ALA A 372 12.41 2.44 11.48
N VAL A 373 11.76 2.58 12.64
CA VAL A 373 11.74 3.85 13.39
C VAL A 373 13.14 4.27 13.82
N PHE A 374 13.96 3.34 14.29
CA PHE A 374 15.35 3.62 14.65
C PHE A 374 16.17 4.12 13.46
N ALA A 375 16.05 3.46 12.31
CA ALA A 375 16.70 3.86 11.07
C ALA A 375 16.27 5.28 10.62
N ILE A 376 14.96 5.59 10.73
CA ILE A 376 14.42 6.92 10.43
C ILE A 376 15.02 7.96 11.39
N LEU A 377 15.03 7.71 12.69
CA LEU A 377 15.54 8.64 13.71
C LEU A 377 17.04 8.92 13.52
N VAL A 378 17.84 7.89 13.20
CA VAL A 378 19.28 8.06 12.90
C VAL A 378 19.45 8.91 11.64
N GLY A 379 18.70 8.59 10.57
CA GLY A 379 18.78 9.31 9.30
C GLY A 379 18.29 10.75 9.39
N LEU A 380 17.32 11.02 10.27
CA LEU A 380 16.67 12.32 10.42
C LEU A 380 17.68 13.46 10.72
N ARG A 381 18.74 13.17 11.45
CA ARG A 381 19.80 14.16 11.77
C ARG A 381 20.53 14.66 10.54
N TYR A 382 20.56 13.87 9.47
CA TYR A 382 21.35 14.11 8.25
C TYR A 382 20.53 14.44 7.02
N GLY A 383 19.21 14.50 7.15
CA GLY A 383 18.27 14.88 6.09
C GLY A 383 17.50 13.71 5.45
N PRO A 384 16.47 14.01 4.61
CA PRO A 384 15.55 13.02 4.06
C PRO A 384 16.23 11.95 3.19
N ILE A 385 17.30 12.31 2.48
CA ILE A 385 18.11 11.34 1.70
C ILE A 385 18.72 10.28 2.62
N ARG A 386 19.24 10.69 3.77
CA ARG A 386 19.81 9.78 4.76
C ARG A 386 18.76 8.95 5.49
N VAL A 387 17.56 9.49 5.67
CA VAL A 387 16.42 8.69 6.14
C VAL A 387 16.16 7.53 5.19
N ALA A 388 16.06 7.79 3.89
CA ALA A 388 15.90 6.75 2.88
C ALA A 388 17.10 5.77 2.85
N THR A 389 18.32 6.27 3.02
CA THR A 389 19.55 5.46 3.09
C THR A 389 19.48 4.46 4.24
N PHE A 390 19.30 4.94 5.48
CA PHE A 390 19.31 4.08 6.66
C PHE A 390 18.10 3.12 6.67
N PHE A 391 16.94 3.58 6.19
CA PHE A 391 15.77 2.74 6.04
C PHE A 391 16.03 1.57 5.08
N SER A 392 16.56 1.84 3.87
CA SER A 392 16.85 0.79 2.88
C SER A 392 17.96 -0.16 3.33
N ILE A 393 19.01 0.35 3.99
CA ILE A 393 20.05 -0.49 4.58
C ILE A 393 19.47 -1.38 5.67
N SER A 394 18.62 -0.82 6.54
CA SER A 394 17.95 -1.58 7.60
C SER A 394 17.08 -2.71 7.03
N GLU A 395 16.34 -2.46 5.92
CA GLU A 395 15.54 -3.51 5.28
C GLU A 395 16.41 -4.67 4.79
N ILE A 396 17.52 -4.39 4.09
CA ILE A 396 18.40 -5.41 3.54
C ILE A 396 19.19 -6.11 4.64
N ALA A 397 19.84 -5.35 5.53
CA ALA A 397 20.81 -5.93 6.45
C ALA A 397 20.16 -6.53 7.71
N LEU A 398 18.99 -6.06 8.12
CA LEU A 398 18.38 -6.45 9.39
C LEU A 398 16.98 -7.00 9.23
N GLN A 399 16.06 -6.27 8.57
CA GLN A 399 14.63 -6.62 8.61
C GLN A 399 14.34 -7.94 7.90
N ILE A 400 14.80 -8.13 6.67
CA ILE A 400 14.58 -9.40 5.93
C ILE A 400 15.34 -10.57 6.55
N PRO A 401 16.64 -10.46 6.91
CA PRO A 401 17.34 -11.55 7.60
C PRO A 401 16.67 -11.96 8.92
N ILE A 402 16.24 -11.01 9.74
CA ILE A 402 15.53 -11.32 10.99
C ILE A 402 14.16 -11.97 10.71
N ALA A 403 13.45 -11.54 9.67
CA ALA A 403 12.19 -12.17 9.26
C ALA A 403 12.40 -13.64 8.87
N ILE A 404 13.42 -13.95 8.08
CA ILE A 404 13.80 -15.32 7.71
C ILE A 404 14.15 -16.13 8.97
N TYR A 405 14.91 -15.55 9.91
CA TYR A 405 15.26 -16.23 11.17
C TYR A 405 14.01 -16.55 12.00
N LEU A 406 13.11 -15.58 12.18
CA LEU A 406 11.89 -15.79 12.96
C LEU A 406 10.94 -16.80 12.31
N LEU A 407 10.82 -16.75 10.98
CA LEU A 407 10.07 -17.76 10.24
C LEU A 407 10.74 -19.14 10.35
N GLY A 408 12.06 -19.20 10.38
CA GLY A 408 12.83 -20.42 10.58
C GLY A 408 12.55 -21.13 11.91
N LYS A 409 12.25 -20.37 12.98
CA LYS A 409 11.85 -20.94 14.28
C LYS A 409 10.56 -21.76 14.21
N THR A 410 9.74 -21.56 13.20
CA THR A 410 8.51 -22.34 12.97
C THR A 410 8.78 -23.69 12.28
N ARG A 411 10.00 -23.95 11.83
CA ARG A 411 10.43 -25.10 11.02
C ARG A 411 9.70 -25.26 9.67
N LEU A 412 8.94 -24.27 9.26
CA LEU A 412 8.16 -24.28 8.00
C LEU A 412 9.02 -24.11 6.76
N ILE A 413 10.23 -23.56 6.89
CA ILE A 413 11.11 -23.25 5.78
C ILE A 413 12.53 -23.83 5.99
N PRO A 414 13.28 -24.10 4.90
CA PRO A 414 14.69 -24.48 4.98
C PRO A 414 15.57 -23.21 5.14
N VAL A 415 15.77 -22.77 6.37
CA VAL A 415 16.41 -21.47 6.72
C VAL A 415 17.74 -21.25 6.01
N VAL A 416 18.65 -22.23 6.07
CA VAL A 416 19.99 -22.13 5.48
C VAL A 416 19.91 -21.91 3.97
N LYS A 417 18.98 -22.60 3.30
CA LYS A 417 18.74 -22.43 1.86
C LYS A 417 18.22 -21.04 1.55
N TRP A 418 17.29 -20.53 2.35
CA TRP A 418 16.72 -19.19 2.16
C TRP A 418 17.76 -18.10 2.35
N TYR A 419 18.66 -18.21 3.33
CA TYR A 419 19.79 -17.27 3.48
C TYR A 419 20.74 -17.32 2.28
N LYS A 420 21.10 -18.53 1.80
CA LYS A 420 21.92 -18.68 0.60
C LYS A 420 21.28 -18.03 -0.62
N VAL A 421 19.99 -18.28 -0.83
CA VAL A 421 19.22 -17.69 -1.95
C VAL A 421 19.11 -16.17 -1.80
N TYR A 422 18.93 -15.67 -0.58
CA TYR A 422 18.91 -14.24 -0.31
C TYR A 422 20.24 -13.54 -0.64
N VAL A 423 21.35 -14.11 -0.19
CA VAL A 423 22.68 -13.57 -0.49
C VAL A 423 23.01 -13.65 -1.99
N LEU A 424 22.66 -14.77 -2.64
CA LEU A 424 22.77 -14.89 -4.10
C LEU A 424 21.90 -13.86 -4.82
N GLY A 425 20.72 -13.55 -4.29
CA GLY A 425 19.83 -12.50 -4.81
C GLY A 425 20.45 -11.10 -4.74
N LEU A 426 21.15 -10.78 -3.65
CA LEU A 426 21.90 -9.53 -3.55
C LEU A 426 23.07 -9.50 -4.57
N GLY A 427 23.76 -10.61 -4.76
CA GLY A 427 24.77 -10.77 -5.81
C GLY A 427 24.19 -10.60 -7.22
N LEU A 428 23.00 -11.17 -7.47
CA LEU A 428 22.28 -11.01 -8.73
C LEU A 428 21.89 -9.54 -8.97
N MET A 429 21.40 -8.84 -7.95
CA MET A 429 21.07 -7.42 -8.04
C MET A 429 22.32 -6.59 -8.39
N ALA A 430 23.45 -6.84 -7.72
CA ALA A 430 24.71 -6.18 -8.01
C ALA A 430 25.23 -6.49 -9.44
N ALA A 431 25.18 -7.76 -9.85
CA ALA A 431 25.57 -8.16 -11.21
C ALA A 431 24.69 -7.51 -12.27
N SER A 432 23.37 -7.51 -12.05
CA SER A 432 22.40 -6.83 -12.94
C SER A 432 22.68 -5.34 -13.04
N TYR A 433 23.01 -4.69 -11.91
CA TYR A 433 23.38 -3.28 -11.88
C TYR A 433 24.59 -3.00 -12.77
N TYR A 434 25.70 -3.76 -12.60
CA TYR A 434 26.91 -3.59 -13.42
C TYR A 434 26.66 -3.86 -14.90
N ILE A 435 25.90 -4.90 -15.24
CA ILE A 435 25.54 -5.20 -16.64
C ILE A 435 24.76 -4.03 -17.26
N LEU A 436 23.73 -3.53 -16.56
CA LEU A 436 22.92 -2.43 -17.06
C LEU A 436 23.72 -1.13 -17.18
N GLN A 437 24.63 -0.85 -16.24
CA GLN A 437 25.50 0.31 -16.30
C GLN A 437 26.47 0.25 -17.51
N LEU A 438 27.13 -0.91 -17.73
CA LEU A 438 27.99 -1.08 -18.90
C LEU A 438 27.25 -0.92 -20.23
N ILE A 439 26.00 -1.42 -20.28
CA ILE A 439 25.17 -1.25 -21.48
C ILE A 439 24.75 0.20 -21.66
N GLN A 440 24.40 0.91 -20.59
CA GLN A 440 24.10 2.34 -20.65
C GLN A 440 25.27 3.16 -21.16
N GLU A 441 26.49 2.88 -20.66
CA GLU A 441 27.70 3.54 -21.13
C GLU A 441 27.95 3.30 -22.62
N LYS A 442 27.79 2.06 -23.09
CA LYS A 442 27.88 1.75 -24.53
C LYS A 442 26.81 2.45 -25.35
N MET A 443 25.56 2.43 -24.90
CA MET A 443 24.46 3.11 -25.61
C MET A 443 24.64 4.64 -25.67
N ASN A 444 25.29 5.24 -24.67
CA ASN A 444 25.69 6.65 -24.70
C ASN A 444 26.71 6.92 -25.81
N ILE A 445 27.68 6.01 -26.03
CA ILE A 445 28.65 6.13 -27.13
C ILE A 445 27.95 6.14 -28.47
N TYR A 446 26.89 5.37 -28.67
CA TYR A 446 26.09 5.34 -29.90
C TYR A 446 25.03 6.42 -29.96
N SER A 447 25.04 7.42 -29.06
CA SER A 447 24.12 8.56 -29.03
C SER A 447 22.63 8.18 -29.05
N LEU A 448 22.27 7.04 -28.47
CA LEU A 448 20.88 6.62 -28.36
C LEU A 448 20.11 7.55 -27.38
N SER A 449 18.86 7.86 -27.72
CA SER A 449 18.02 8.67 -26.82
C SER A 449 17.80 7.97 -25.48
N THR A 450 17.71 8.73 -24.39
CA THR A 450 17.53 8.21 -23.03
C THR A 450 16.31 7.27 -22.92
N ASN A 451 15.22 7.61 -23.64
CA ASN A 451 14.01 6.76 -23.64
C ASN A 451 14.26 5.41 -24.32
N ALA A 452 15.04 5.37 -25.42
CA ALA A 452 15.40 4.11 -26.07
C ALA A 452 16.31 3.27 -25.17
N GLN A 453 17.27 3.90 -24.50
CA GLN A 453 18.13 3.21 -23.52
C GLN A 453 17.32 2.59 -22.39
N MET A 454 16.34 3.33 -21.84
CA MET A 454 15.46 2.82 -20.79
C MET A 454 14.64 1.62 -21.25
N LEU A 455 14.07 1.67 -22.47
CA LEU A 455 13.28 0.55 -23.01
C LEU A 455 14.13 -0.69 -23.22
N ILE A 456 15.30 -0.55 -23.83
CA ILE A 456 16.23 -1.68 -24.06
C ILE A 456 16.66 -2.30 -22.74
N SER A 457 17.01 -1.48 -21.75
CA SER A 457 17.45 -1.94 -20.44
C SER A 457 16.32 -2.58 -19.64
N LEU A 458 15.08 -2.09 -19.79
CA LEU A 458 13.90 -2.71 -19.19
C LEU A 458 13.62 -4.09 -19.80
N CYS A 459 13.69 -4.21 -21.13
CA CYS A 459 13.58 -5.50 -21.81
C CYS A 459 14.70 -6.48 -21.35
N LEU A 460 15.92 -6.00 -21.19
CA LEU A 460 17.02 -6.81 -20.70
C LEU A 460 16.81 -7.25 -19.26
N ALA A 461 16.37 -6.36 -18.38
CA ALA A 461 16.05 -6.70 -17.00
C ALA A 461 14.93 -7.77 -16.93
N ALA A 462 13.92 -7.67 -17.81
CA ALA A 462 12.88 -8.69 -17.93
C ALA A 462 13.44 -10.04 -18.40
N VAL A 463 14.31 -10.03 -19.41
CA VAL A 463 14.99 -11.26 -19.91
C VAL A 463 15.84 -11.88 -18.80
N LEU A 464 16.62 -11.10 -18.07
CA LEU A 464 17.40 -11.58 -16.92
C LEU A 464 16.51 -12.19 -15.85
N SER A 465 15.39 -11.55 -15.53
CA SER A 465 14.41 -12.08 -14.57
C SER A 465 13.83 -13.43 -15.01
N ILE A 466 13.41 -13.54 -16.26
CA ILE A 466 12.87 -14.78 -16.83
C ILE A 466 13.95 -15.88 -16.83
N SER A 467 15.18 -15.53 -17.24
CA SER A 467 16.30 -16.48 -17.29
C SER A 467 16.61 -17.05 -15.90
N VAL A 468 16.64 -16.23 -14.86
CA VAL A 468 16.85 -16.68 -13.48
C VAL A 468 15.75 -17.61 -12.98
N ILE A 469 14.48 -17.26 -13.26
CA ILE A 469 13.32 -18.08 -12.87
C ILE A 469 13.36 -19.44 -13.58
N LEU A 470 13.68 -19.47 -14.88
CA LEU A 470 13.73 -20.70 -15.68
C LEU A 470 14.99 -21.55 -15.40
N ALA A 471 16.09 -20.94 -15.03
CA ALA A 471 17.33 -21.64 -14.67
C ALA A 471 17.18 -22.47 -13.38
N ASN A 472 16.33 -22.03 -12.45
CA ASN A 472 16.11 -22.76 -11.21
C ASN A 472 15.04 -23.85 -11.39
N PRO A 473 15.32 -25.13 -11.10
CA PRO A 473 14.36 -26.23 -11.30
C PRO A 473 13.07 -26.07 -10.49
N GLU A 474 13.15 -25.50 -9.27
CA GLU A 474 12.00 -25.34 -8.40
C GLU A 474 11.03 -24.29 -8.94
N SER A 475 11.52 -23.12 -9.35
CA SER A 475 10.70 -22.07 -9.96
C SER A 475 10.21 -22.44 -11.37
N ARG A 476 11.05 -23.15 -12.16
CA ARG A 476 10.65 -23.66 -13.48
C ARG A 476 9.48 -24.64 -13.41
N ASN A 477 9.50 -25.57 -12.44
CA ASN A 477 8.41 -26.52 -12.24
C ASN A 477 7.12 -25.79 -11.82
N LEU A 478 7.22 -24.78 -10.97
CA LEU A 478 6.07 -23.95 -10.59
C LEU A 478 5.43 -23.27 -11.81
N VAL A 479 6.24 -22.71 -12.71
CA VAL A 479 5.75 -22.09 -13.96
C VAL A 479 5.07 -23.13 -14.87
N LYS A 480 5.62 -24.34 -14.98
CA LYS A 480 5.01 -25.45 -15.74
C LYS A 480 3.67 -25.86 -15.15
N ASP A 481 3.62 -26.12 -13.83
CA ASP A 481 2.39 -26.53 -13.14
C ASP A 481 1.29 -25.46 -13.26
N CYS A 482 1.65 -24.17 -13.22
CA CYS A 482 0.70 -23.09 -13.48
C CYS A 482 0.18 -23.11 -14.92
N LYS A 483 1.07 -23.33 -15.90
CA LYS A 483 0.69 -23.42 -17.32
C LYS A 483 -0.27 -24.58 -17.56
N ASP A 484 0.03 -25.77 -17.05
CA ASP A 484 -0.78 -26.99 -17.23
C ASP A 484 -2.14 -26.94 -16.52
N ARG A 485 -2.33 -26.01 -15.57
CA ARG A 485 -3.62 -25.77 -14.88
C ARG A 485 -4.46 -24.67 -15.50
N ILE A 486 -3.88 -23.80 -16.33
CA ILE A 486 -4.55 -22.65 -16.97
C ILE A 486 -4.99 -23.01 -18.40
N PHE A 487 -4.23 -23.84 -19.08
CA PHE A 487 -4.50 -24.35 -20.44
C PHE A 487 -4.86 -25.84 -20.37
#